data_e14a1673cd384d4405e63e3f21003165
#
_entry.id   e14a1673cd384d4405e63e3f21003165
#
_cell.length_a   1.000
_cell.length_b   1.000
_cell.length_c   1.000
_cell.angle_alpha   90.00
_cell.angle_beta   90.00
_cell.angle_gamma   90.00
#
_symmetry.space_group_name_H-M   'P 1'
#
loop_
_entity.id
_entity.type
_entity.pdbx_description
1 polymer ?
#
loop_
_entity_poly.entity_id
_entity_poly.type
_entity_poly.pdbx_seq_one_letter_code
_entity_poly.pdbx_strand_id
1 'polypeptide(L)'
;MASVGWPICLLRSSMNSLAKAGLLCCLLCGSLAHAAGINIGTTRVIFHGDAKDTSISISNNDNVPYLIQSWAQSISETGASGDAPFMVTPPLFRLNGGQKNVLRIIRTGGNLPEDRESLYWLDIKSIPSSNPDNKHNTLMLAVKAEFKLIYRPKALTQKPEEVADRLTWSRQGRTLTVKNPTPYYMNFATLSVGSQKVKAPRYVAPFGNAQYTLPAAASGTIVWSIINDFGGTGPEHKQTP
;
A
#
# COMPACT_ATOMS: atom_id res chain seq x y z
N MET A 1 31.37 -71.97 15.03
CA MET A 1 30.84 -70.83 14.20
C MET A 1 30.33 -69.75 15.14
N ALA A 2 31.12 -68.72 15.35
CA ALA A 2 30.85 -67.67 16.31
C ALA A 2 30.37 -66.42 15.54
N SER A 3 29.16 -65.94 15.85
CA SER A 3 28.58 -64.71 15.30
C SER A 3 28.98 -63.52 16.19
N VAL A 4 29.81 -62.65 15.67
CA VAL A 4 30.22 -61.41 16.31
C VAL A 4 29.14 -60.35 16.11
N GLY A 5 28.39 -60.01 17.18
CA GLY A 5 27.46 -58.89 17.19
C GLY A 5 28.23 -57.61 17.58
N TRP A 6 28.14 -56.60 16.74
CA TRP A 6 28.67 -55.25 17.02
C TRP A 6 27.63 -54.44 17.78
N PRO A 7 28.03 -53.79 18.91
CA PRO A 7 27.13 -52.87 19.58
C PRO A 7 27.12 -51.52 18.86
N ILE A 8 25.93 -51.08 18.44
CA ILE A 8 25.70 -49.68 17.99
C ILE A 8 25.75 -48.78 19.19
N CYS A 9 26.85 -48.08 19.33
CA CYS A 9 27.03 -47.04 20.34
C CYS A 9 26.24 -45.77 19.93
N LEU A 10 25.06 -45.61 20.51
CA LEU A 10 24.29 -44.35 20.42
C LEU A 10 25.00 -43.25 21.20
N LEU A 11 25.81 -42.44 20.54
CA LEU A 11 26.33 -41.20 21.09
C LEU A 11 25.16 -40.23 21.35
N ARG A 12 24.63 -40.29 22.57
CA ARG A 12 23.72 -39.31 23.12
C ARG A 12 24.55 -38.07 23.50
N SER A 13 24.76 -37.13 22.57
CA SER A 13 25.41 -35.85 22.84
C SER A 13 24.56 -35.08 23.86
N SER A 14 24.92 -35.13 25.12
CA SER A 14 24.38 -34.23 26.14
C SER A 14 24.97 -32.84 25.89
N MET A 15 24.28 -32.01 25.20
CA MET A 15 24.61 -30.58 25.09
C MET A 15 24.64 -30.00 26.55
N ASN A 16 25.79 -29.50 26.98
CA ASN A 16 25.99 -28.93 28.31
C ASN A 16 24.98 -27.80 28.57
N SER A 17 24.46 -27.72 29.78
CA SER A 17 23.47 -26.69 30.20
C SER A 17 23.94 -25.27 29.91
N LEU A 18 25.25 -25.03 29.93
CA LEU A 18 25.88 -23.77 29.54
C LEU A 18 25.71 -23.42 28.05
N ALA A 19 25.78 -24.41 27.15
CA ALA A 19 25.55 -24.18 25.75
C ALA A 19 24.06 -23.89 25.43
N LYS A 20 23.14 -24.52 26.17
CA LYS A 20 21.68 -24.23 26.05
C LYS A 20 21.35 -22.85 26.63
N ALA A 21 21.95 -22.45 27.73
CA ALA A 21 21.78 -21.10 28.30
C ALA A 21 22.35 -20.01 27.37
N GLY A 22 23.50 -20.26 26.74
CA GLY A 22 24.11 -19.35 25.78
C GLY A 22 23.25 -19.17 24.52
N LEU A 23 22.69 -20.27 24.00
CA LEU A 23 21.77 -20.22 22.81
C LEU A 23 20.47 -19.47 23.14
N LEU A 24 19.93 -19.64 24.35
CA LEU A 24 18.73 -18.95 24.80
C LEU A 24 18.99 -17.44 25.03
N CYS A 25 20.17 -17.06 25.50
CA CYS A 25 20.57 -15.66 25.67
C CYS A 25 20.77 -14.95 24.32
N CYS A 26 21.32 -15.62 23.30
CA CYS A 26 21.45 -15.08 21.94
C CYS A 26 20.10 -14.88 21.25
N LEU A 27 19.08 -15.68 21.54
CA LEU A 27 17.72 -15.52 21.01
C LEU A 27 16.96 -14.33 21.65
N LEU A 28 17.33 -13.92 22.87
CA LEU A 28 16.74 -12.77 23.57
C LEU A 28 17.38 -11.42 23.20
N CYS A 29 18.55 -11.41 22.56
CA CYS A 29 19.22 -10.21 22.05
C CYS A 29 18.75 -9.81 20.65
N GLY A 30 17.50 -10.16 20.24
CA GLY A 30 16.86 -9.63 19.04
C GLY A 30 16.80 -8.12 19.12
N SER A 31 17.67 -7.43 18.36
CA SER A 31 17.66 -5.98 18.23
C SER A 31 16.26 -5.54 17.83
N LEU A 32 15.58 -4.75 18.68
CA LEU A 32 14.37 -4.04 18.31
C LEU A 32 14.75 -3.05 17.20
N ALA A 33 14.68 -3.49 15.95
CA ALA A 33 14.83 -2.61 14.79
C ALA A 33 13.67 -1.62 14.83
N HIS A 34 13.88 -0.43 15.39
CA HIS A 34 12.94 0.67 15.28
C HIS A 34 13.05 1.21 13.85
N ALA A 35 11.98 1.08 13.09
CA ALA A 35 11.87 1.80 11.81
C ALA A 35 11.80 3.29 12.14
N ALA A 36 12.91 3.99 11.93
CA ALA A 36 12.99 5.44 12.04
C ALA A 36 12.26 6.10 10.86
N GLY A 37 11.78 7.33 11.04
CA GLY A 37 11.18 8.13 9.98
C GLY A 37 9.70 8.47 10.19
N ILE A 38 9.12 9.04 9.13
CA ILE A 38 7.71 9.45 9.13
C ILE A 38 6.84 8.24 8.81
N ASN A 39 5.89 7.97 9.70
CA ASN A 39 4.86 6.94 9.53
C ASN A 39 3.51 7.60 9.27
N ILE A 40 2.79 7.12 8.26
CA ILE A 40 1.46 7.57 7.87
C ILE A 40 0.50 6.41 8.08
N GLY A 41 -0.54 6.62 8.86
CA GLY A 41 -1.43 5.59 9.41
C GLY A 41 -2.33 4.89 8.39
N THR A 42 -2.15 5.15 7.08
CA THR A 42 -2.98 4.55 6.03
C THR A 42 -2.20 4.41 4.73
N THR A 43 -2.69 3.57 3.82
CA THR A 43 -2.18 3.44 2.44
C THR A 43 -3.07 4.16 1.41
N ARG A 44 -4.27 4.59 1.84
CA ARG A 44 -5.25 5.32 1.02
C ARG A 44 -6.25 6.05 1.90
N VAL A 45 -6.94 7.01 1.33
CA VAL A 45 -7.97 7.80 2.01
C VAL A 45 -9.27 7.72 1.24
N ILE A 46 -10.35 7.33 1.91
CA ILE A 46 -11.71 7.41 1.35
C ILE A 46 -12.38 8.66 1.91
N PHE A 47 -12.77 9.55 1.02
CA PHE A 47 -13.57 10.73 1.35
C PHE A 47 -15.04 10.44 1.00
N HIS A 48 -15.87 10.23 1.99
CA HIS A 48 -17.30 9.98 1.79
C HIS A 48 -18.03 11.27 1.45
N GLY A 49 -18.89 11.23 0.43
CA GLY A 49 -19.58 12.40 -0.13
C GLY A 49 -20.53 13.11 0.85
N ASP A 50 -20.98 12.42 1.92
CA ASP A 50 -21.78 12.98 3.00
C ASP A 50 -20.93 13.51 4.17
N ALA A 51 -19.64 13.24 4.19
CA ALA A 51 -18.73 13.74 5.21
C ALA A 51 -18.30 15.18 4.91
N LYS A 52 -18.12 15.99 5.95
CA LYS A 52 -17.57 17.34 5.82
C LYS A 52 -16.05 17.31 5.62
N ASP A 53 -15.40 16.32 6.18
CA ASP A 53 -13.96 16.09 6.11
C ASP A 53 -13.62 14.63 6.39
N THR A 54 -12.37 14.30 6.13
CA THR A 54 -11.74 13.05 6.56
C THR A 54 -10.35 13.37 7.10
N SER A 55 -9.75 12.45 7.87
CA SER A 55 -8.45 12.71 8.48
C SER A 55 -7.56 11.48 8.49
N ILE A 56 -6.25 11.73 8.46
CA ILE A 56 -5.22 10.71 8.61
C ILE A 56 -4.22 11.12 9.68
N SER A 57 -3.68 10.14 10.40
CA SER A 57 -2.62 10.37 11.38
C SER A 57 -1.25 10.31 10.70
N ILE A 58 -0.35 11.17 11.16
CA ILE A 58 1.06 11.16 10.80
C ILE A 58 1.91 11.17 12.08
N SER A 59 2.94 10.35 12.15
CA SER A 59 3.84 10.29 13.30
C SER A 59 5.30 10.31 12.85
N ASN A 60 6.12 10.99 13.63
CA ASN A 60 7.56 10.98 13.49
C ASN A 60 8.16 10.00 14.50
N ASN A 61 8.61 8.84 14.04
CA ASN A 61 9.21 7.83 14.88
C ASN A 61 10.74 8.02 15.00
N ASP A 62 11.28 9.08 14.42
CA ASP A 62 12.68 9.46 14.51
C ASP A 62 12.91 10.44 15.67
N ASN A 63 14.17 10.68 16.02
CA ASN A 63 14.57 11.66 17.04
C ASN A 63 14.79 13.07 16.46
N VAL A 64 14.87 13.20 15.11
CA VAL A 64 15.06 14.48 14.44
C VAL A 64 13.72 15.05 13.98
N PRO A 65 13.55 16.39 14.01
CA PRO A 65 12.35 17.02 13.49
C PRO A 65 12.30 16.99 11.96
N TYR A 66 11.07 16.92 11.42
CA TYR A 66 10.79 17.05 9.99
C TYR A 66 9.89 18.24 9.72
N LEU A 67 10.09 18.87 8.57
CA LEU A 67 9.10 19.77 7.98
C LEU A 67 8.20 18.92 7.08
N ILE A 68 6.91 18.92 7.37
CA ILE A 68 5.89 18.19 6.62
C ILE A 68 5.13 19.16 5.75
N GLN A 69 5.07 18.86 4.45
CA GLN A 69 4.24 19.56 3.49
C GLN A 69 3.21 18.58 2.93
N SER A 70 1.92 18.99 2.88
CA SER A 70 0.81 18.15 2.44
C SER A 70 -0.14 18.91 1.53
N TRP A 71 -0.57 18.25 0.44
CA TRP A 71 -1.52 18.81 -0.53
C TRP A 71 -2.26 17.69 -1.26
N ALA A 72 -3.35 18.06 -1.93
CA ALA A 72 -4.05 17.18 -2.85
C ALA A 72 -3.87 17.64 -4.29
N GLN A 73 -3.79 16.70 -5.24
CA GLN A 73 -3.68 17.01 -6.67
C GLN A 73 -4.49 16.03 -7.52
N SER A 74 -4.92 16.47 -8.70
CA SER A 74 -5.59 15.61 -9.66
C SER A 74 -4.63 14.59 -10.27
N ILE A 75 -5.16 13.43 -10.62
CA ILE A 75 -4.42 12.46 -11.41
C ILE A 75 -4.49 12.88 -12.87
N SER A 76 -3.33 13.12 -13.48
CA SER A 76 -3.22 13.36 -14.91
C SER A 76 -2.43 12.22 -15.56
N GLU A 77 -2.97 11.68 -16.64
CA GLU A 77 -2.25 10.69 -17.45
C GLU A 77 -1.05 11.30 -18.18
N THR A 78 -1.04 12.61 -18.37
CA THR A 78 0.02 13.36 -19.03
C THR A 78 1.11 13.86 -18.08
N GLY A 79 0.98 13.59 -16.78
CA GLY A 79 1.93 14.04 -15.76
C GLY A 79 1.80 15.51 -15.35
N ALA A 80 0.86 16.27 -15.91
CA ALA A 80 0.56 17.62 -15.47
C ALA A 80 -0.28 17.54 -14.18
N SER A 81 0.23 18.05 -13.07
CA SER A 81 -0.54 18.18 -11.82
C SER A 81 -1.57 19.30 -12.00
N GLY A 82 -2.84 18.98 -11.80
CA GLY A 82 -3.91 19.95 -11.68
C GLY A 82 -4.37 20.08 -10.23
N ASP A 83 -5.09 21.14 -9.93
CA ASP A 83 -5.70 21.34 -8.62
C ASP A 83 -6.76 20.27 -8.35
N ALA A 84 -6.77 19.73 -7.16
CA ALA A 84 -7.85 18.87 -6.68
C ALA A 84 -8.84 19.72 -5.87
N PRO A 85 -10.14 19.39 -5.86
CA PRO A 85 -11.13 20.12 -5.07
C PRO A 85 -11.07 19.74 -3.58
N PHE A 86 -9.86 19.59 -3.07
CA PHE A 86 -9.58 19.23 -1.67
C PHE A 86 -8.45 20.09 -1.11
N MET A 87 -8.63 20.54 0.10
CA MET A 87 -7.61 21.20 0.90
C MET A 87 -7.15 20.28 2.01
N VAL A 88 -5.83 20.23 2.23
CA VAL A 88 -5.21 19.48 3.32
C VAL A 88 -4.72 20.47 4.37
N THR A 89 -5.06 20.26 5.64
CA THR A 89 -4.68 21.17 6.72
C THR A 89 -4.12 20.41 7.93
N PRO A 90 -3.01 20.87 8.51
CA PRO A 90 -2.18 21.98 8.07
C PRO A 90 -1.37 21.64 6.80
N PRO A 91 -1.22 22.58 5.84
CA PRO A 91 -0.50 22.29 4.59
C PRO A 91 1.03 22.24 4.78
N LEU A 92 1.53 22.91 5.82
CA LEU A 92 2.95 22.95 6.18
C LEU A 92 3.08 23.06 7.70
N PHE A 93 3.87 22.15 8.31
CA PHE A 93 4.13 22.19 9.75
C PHE A 93 5.40 21.43 10.10
N ARG A 94 5.97 21.78 11.27
CA ARG A 94 7.08 21.05 11.87
C ARG A 94 6.53 19.91 12.74
N LEU A 95 7.08 18.70 12.56
CA LEU A 95 6.79 17.52 13.36
C LEU A 95 8.06 17.09 14.09
N ASN A 96 8.13 17.34 15.40
CA ASN A 96 9.30 16.98 16.19
C ASN A 96 9.40 15.46 16.40
N GLY A 97 10.60 15.01 16.81
CA GLY A 97 10.83 13.60 17.12
C GLY A 97 9.84 13.06 18.15
N GLY A 98 9.31 11.88 17.92
CA GLY A 98 8.30 11.23 18.76
C GLY A 98 6.89 11.84 18.70
N GLN A 99 6.68 12.94 17.98
CA GLN A 99 5.37 13.60 17.90
C GLN A 99 4.45 12.96 16.87
N LYS A 100 3.14 13.14 17.10
CA LYS A 100 2.05 12.79 16.18
C LYS A 100 1.24 14.02 15.84
N ASN A 101 0.67 14.06 14.64
CA ASN A 101 -0.25 15.08 14.19
C ASN A 101 -1.36 14.43 13.34
N VAL A 102 -2.39 15.19 13.02
CA VAL A 102 -3.51 14.77 12.18
C VAL A 102 -3.60 15.72 10.99
N LEU A 103 -3.61 15.16 9.78
CA LEU A 103 -3.93 15.88 8.56
C LEU A 103 -5.42 15.75 8.29
N ARG A 104 -6.10 16.87 8.19
CA ARG A 104 -7.51 16.96 7.86
C ARG A 104 -7.66 17.30 6.38
N ILE A 105 -8.46 16.54 5.66
CA ILE A 105 -8.77 16.74 4.25
C ILE A 105 -10.20 17.25 4.17
N ILE A 106 -10.40 18.39 3.51
CA ILE A 106 -11.68 19.09 3.42
C ILE A 106 -11.99 19.28 1.93
N ARG A 107 -13.22 18.98 1.51
CA ARG A 107 -13.68 19.32 0.16
C ARG A 107 -13.92 20.80 0.06
N THR A 108 -13.27 21.48 -0.91
CA THR A 108 -13.34 22.93 -1.11
C THR A 108 -14.35 23.35 -2.19
N GLY A 109 -14.97 22.39 -2.86
CA GLY A 109 -15.92 22.63 -3.95
C GLY A 109 -15.76 21.62 -5.08
N GLY A 110 -15.86 22.09 -6.31
CA GLY A 110 -15.75 21.26 -7.52
C GLY A 110 -17.02 20.48 -7.84
N ASN A 111 -17.25 20.33 -9.15
CA ASN A 111 -18.37 19.52 -9.66
C ASN A 111 -17.90 18.08 -9.84
N LEU A 112 -17.93 17.29 -8.76
CA LEU A 112 -17.54 15.89 -8.79
C LEU A 112 -18.70 15.03 -9.28
N PRO A 113 -18.44 13.98 -10.08
CA PRO A 113 -19.47 13.00 -10.44
C PRO A 113 -20.09 12.40 -9.17
N GLU A 114 -21.43 12.32 -9.15
CA GLU A 114 -22.17 11.74 -8.02
C GLU A 114 -22.64 10.30 -8.31
N ASP A 115 -22.35 9.80 -9.53
CA ASP A 115 -22.68 8.45 -9.98
C ASP A 115 -21.52 7.45 -9.86
N ARG A 116 -20.31 7.94 -9.56
CA ARG A 116 -19.07 7.13 -9.51
C ARG A 116 -18.01 7.73 -8.60
N GLU A 117 -17.05 6.92 -8.21
CA GLU A 117 -15.85 7.41 -7.50
C GLU A 117 -14.99 8.31 -8.38
N SER A 118 -14.29 9.25 -7.72
CA SER A 118 -13.24 10.07 -8.33
C SER A 118 -11.92 9.86 -7.58
N LEU A 119 -10.81 9.81 -8.31
CA LEU A 119 -9.49 9.48 -7.76
C LEU A 119 -8.55 10.69 -7.86
N TYR A 120 -7.87 10.96 -6.75
CA TYR A 120 -6.88 12.02 -6.59
C TYR A 120 -5.64 11.48 -5.90
N TRP A 121 -4.55 12.27 -5.91
CA TRP A 121 -3.38 12.03 -5.06
C TRP A 121 -3.45 12.92 -3.83
N LEU A 122 -3.17 12.33 -2.67
CA LEU A 122 -2.76 13.02 -1.46
C LEU A 122 -1.25 12.88 -1.35
N ASP A 123 -0.55 13.99 -1.48
CA ASP A 123 0.90 14.06 -1.39
C ASP A 123 1.33 14.50 0.00
N ILE A 124 2.31 13.82 0.55
CA ILE A 124 2.94 14.16 1.81
C ILE A 124 4.45 14.13 1.60
N LYS A 125 5.07 15.30 1.72
CA LYS A 125 6.51 15.47 1.61
C LYS A 125 7.12 15.68 2.98
N SER A 126 8.05 14.85 3.35
CA SER A 126 8.81 14.93 4.59
C SER A 126 10.24 15.38 4.30
N ILE A 127 10.66 16.47 4.95
CA ILE A 127 11.97 17.10 4.77
C ILE A 127 12.65 17.07 6.13
N PRO A 128 13.75 16.32 6.32
CA PRO A 128 14.46 16.29 7.59
C PRO A 128 15.13 17.62 7.87
N SER A 129 15.26 17.98 9.16
CA SER A 129 16.01 19.18 9.54
C SER A 129 17.51 18.96 9.32
N SER A 130 18.20 20.01 8.84
CA SER A 130 19.65 20.05 8.85
C SER A 130 20.17 20.47 10.24
N ASN A 131 21.29 19.88 10.66
CA ASN A 131 22.05 20.40 11.78
C ASN A 131 23.21 21.25 11.21
N PRO A 132 23.19 22.59 11.35
CA PRO A 132 24.22 23.48 10.79
C PRO A 132 25.61 23.23 11.44
N ASP A 133 25.64 22.65 12.65
CA ASP A 133 26.88 22.36 13.37
C ASP A 133 27.54 21.05 12.93
N ASN A 134 26.87 20.29 12.07
CA ASN A 134 27.43 19.03 11.59
C ASN A 134 28.52 19.28 10.52
N LYS A 135 29.77 19.11 10.92
CA LYS A 135 30.97 19.29 10.06
C LYS A 135 31.21 18.10 9.12
N HIS A 136 30.41 17.04 9.19
CA HIS A 136 30.54 15.87 8.32
C HIS A 136 29.69 16.04 7.05
N ASN A 137 30.15 15.47 5.94
CA ASN A 137 29.35 15.38 4.72
C ASN A 137 28.09 14.54 5.01
N THR A 138 26.93 15.17 4.95
CA THR A 138 25.63 14.52 5.24
C THR A 138 24.75 14.58 4.01
N LEU A 139 24.24 13.41 3.59
CA LEU A 139 23.20 13.34 2.57
C LEU A 139 21.83 13.50 3.22
N MET A 140 21.09 14.53 2.82
CA MET A 140 19.72 14.76 3.26
C MET A 140 18.74 14.40 2.15
N LEU A 141 17.80 13.49 2.44
CA LEU A 141 16.78 13.05 1.51
C LEU A 141 15.41 13.55 1.95
N ALA A 142 14.77 14.34 1.09
CA ALA A 142 13.36 14.65 1.23
C ALA A 142 12.56 13.55 0.52
N VAL A 143 11.61 12.95 1.22
CA VAL A 143 10.76 11.86 0.71
C VAL A 143 9.36 12.41 0.45
N LYS A 144 8.84 12.21 -0.77
CA LYS A 144 7.44 12.44 -1.12
C LYS A 144 6.74 11.11 -1.21
N ALA A 145 5.68 10.91 -0.43
CA ALA A 145 4.78 9.78 -0.48
C ALA A 145 3.45 10.21 -1.10
N GLU A 146 2.94 9.41 -2.04
CA GLU A 146 1.69 9.64 -2.75
C GLU A 146 0.66 8.59 -2.32
N PHE A 147 -0.47 9.05 -1.80
CA PHE A 147 -1.58 8.22 -1.34
C PHE A 147 -2.79 8.44 -2.24
N LYS A 148 -3.52 7.37 -2.54
CA LYS A 148 -4.80 7.52 -3.24
C LYS A 148 -5.82 8.19 -2.32
N LEU A 149 -6.37 9.32 -2.76
CA LEU A 149 -7.53 9.98 -2.20
C LEU A 149 -8.72 9.69 -3.11
N ILE A 150 -9.66 8.89 -2.62
CA ILE A 150 -10.83 8.45 -3.38
C ILE A 150 -12.05 9.16 -2.82
N TYR A 151 -12.68 10.02 -3.62
CA TYR A 151 -13.99 10.55 -3.34
C TYR A 151 -15.04 9.51 -3.68
N ARG A 152 -15.87 9.14 -2.72
CA ARG A 152 -16.99 8.21 -2.89
C ARG A 152 -18.29 8.94 -2.63
N PRO A 153 -19.13 9.17 -3.66
CA PRO A 153 -20.45 9.76 -3.50
C PRO A 153 -21.32 9.01 -2.50
N LYS A 154 -22.18 9.73 -1.79
CA LYS A 154 -23.11 9.18 -0.79
C LYS A 154 -24.00 8.05 -1.34
N ALA A 155 -24.35 8.12 -2.64
CA ALA A 155 -25.17 7.11 -3.29
C ALA A 155 -24.51 5.75 -3.41
N LEU A 156 -23.16 5.69 -3.32
CA LEU A 156 -22.40 4.45 -3.44
C LEU A 156 -22.24 3.79 -2.06
N THR A 157 -23.15 2.89 -1.75
CA THR A 157 -23.24 2.25 -0.42
C THR A 157 -22.48 0.92 -0.32
N GLN A 158 -22.17 0.29 -1.46
CA GLN A 158 -21.40 -0.96 -1.51
C GLN A 158 -19.91 -0.68 -1.40
N LYS A 159 -19.13 -1.72 -1.09
CA LYS A 159 -17.66 -1.66 -1.12
C LYS A 159 -17.14 -2.21 -2.44
N PRO A 160 -15.96 -1.74 -2.91
CA PRO A 160 -15.37 -2.25 -4.15
C PRO A 160 -15.19 -3.77 -4.16
N GLU A 161 -14.79 -4.37 -3.02
CA GLU A 161 -14.61 -5.82 -2.89
C GLU A 161 -15.90 -6.63 -3.02
N GLU A 162 -17.06 -6.03 -2.72
CA GLU A 162 -18.37 -6.69 -2.83
C GLU A 162 -18.88 -6.78 -4.28
N VAL A 163 -18.30 -6.00 -5.18
CA VAL A 163 -18.71 -5.91 -6.59
C VAL A 163 -17.57 -6.24 -7.56
N ALA A 164 -16.43 -6.67 -7.05
CA ALA A 164 -15.24 -7.00 -7.85
C ALA A 164 -15.45 -8.24 -8.75
N ASP A 165 -16.42 -9.08 -8.45
CA ASP A 165 -16.85 -10.22 -9.27
C ASP A 165 -17.54 -9.79 -10.58
N ARG A 166 -18.03 -8.54 -10.66
CA ARG A 166 -18.65 -7.97 -11.86
C ARG A 166 -17.67 -7.58 -12.96
N LEU A 167 -16.37 -7.57 -12.64
CA LEU A 167 -15.33 -7.34 -13.66
C LEU A 167 -15.43 -8.40 -14.74
N THR A 168 -15.41 -7.98 -16.01
CA THR A 168 -15.40 -8.89 -17.14
C THR A 168 -14.04 -8.85 -17.84
N TRP A 169 -13.55 -10.03 -18.20
CA TRP A 169 -12.23 -10.22 -18.76
C TRP A 169 -12.32 -10.80 -20.16
N SER A 170 -11.48 -10.31 -21.03
CA SER A 170 -11.28 -10.87 -22.38
C SER A 170 -9.80 -10.92 -22.69
N ARG A 171 -9.41 -11.87 -23.52
CA ARG A 171 -8.03 -12.06 -23.93
C ARG A 171 -7.91 -12.15 -25.44
N GLN A 172 -6.92 -11.42 -25.97
CA GLN A 172 -6.54 -11.51 -27.38
C GLN A 172 -5.00 -11.63 -27.44
N GLY A 173 -4.54 -12.81 -27.78
CA GLY A 173 -3.12 -13.12 -27.77
C GLY A 173 -2.47 -12.91 -26.41
N ARG A 174 -1.56 -11.94 -26.31
CA ARG A 174 -0.89 -11.54 -25.08
C ARG A 174 -1.54 -10.35 -24.35
N THR A 175 -2.61 -9.80 -24.91
CA THR A 175 -3.33 -8.70 -24.31
C THR A 175 -4.50 -9.23 -23.50
N LEU A 176 -4.49 -8.98 -22.20
CA LEU A 176 -5.61 -9.20 -21.29
C LEU A 176 -6.33 -7.87 -21.09
N THR A 177 -7.61 -7.82 -21.43
CA THR A 177 -8.44 -6.63 -21.23
C THR A 177 -9.45 -6.90 -20.13
N VAL A 178 -9.56 -5.96 -19.19
CA VAL A 178 -10.61 -5.94 -18.18
C VAL A 178 -11.56 -4.79 -18.45
N LYS A 179 -12.85 -5.04 -18.29
CA LYS A 179 -13.90 -4.02 -18.29
C LYS A 179 -14.50 -3.95 -16.89
N ASN A 180 -14.58 -2.75 -16.36
CA ASN A 180 -15.20 -2.46 -15.07
C ASN A 180 -16.58 -1.84 -15.28
N PRO A 181 -17.68 -2.58 -15.10
CA PRO A 181 -19.05 -2.03 -15.24
C PRO A 181 -19.53 -1.36 -13.95
N THR A 182 -18.70 -1.25 -12.92
CA THR A 182 -19.08 -0.74 -11.60
C THR A 182 -18.71 0.74 -11.42
N PRO A 183 -19.33 1.45 -10.48
CA PRO A 183 -18.99 2.84 -10.19
C PRO A 183 -17.74 3.00 -9.30
N TYR A 184 -17.01 1.93 -9.01
CA TYR A 184 -15.87 1.91 -8.11
C TYR A 184 -14.54 1.78 -8.85
N TYR A 185 -13.47 2.39 -8.33
CA TYR A 185 -12.11 2.09 -8.75
C TYR A 185 -11.68 0.70 -8.30
N MET A 186 -11.33 -0.16 -9.24
CA MET A 186 -10.81 -1.49 -8.94
C MET A 186 -9.28 -1.47 -8.88
N ASN A 187 -8.75 -1.37 -7.67
CA ASN A 187 -7.30 -1.35 -7.42
C ASN A 187 -6.82 -2.78 -7.18
N PHE A 188 -6.07 -3.37 -8.11
CA PHE A 188 -5.63 -4.76 -7.97
C PHE A 188 -4.54 -4.93 -6.92
N ALA A 189 -4.74 -5.87 -6.00
CA ALA A 189 -3.71 -6.40 -5.12
C ALA A 189 -2.93 -7.50 -5.83
N THR A 190 -3.67 -8.40 -6.51
CA THR A 190 -3.11 -9.49 -7.31
C THR A 190 -3.88 -9.63 -8.61
N LEU A 191 -3.17 -10.04 -9.66
CA LEU A 191 -3.74 -10.44 -10.95
C LEU A 191 -2.85 -11.53 -11.55
N SER A 192 -3.44 -12.66 -11.92
CA SER A 192 -2.74 -13.76 -12.57
C SER A 192 -3.59 -14.43 -13.64
N VAL A 193 -2.92 -15.11 -14.57
CA VAL A 193 -3.54 -15.98 -15.58
C VAL A 193 -2.85 -17.33 -15.51
N GLY A 194 -3.56 -18.33 -15.00
CA GLY A 194 -2.97 -19.60 -14.60
C GLY A 194 -1.89 -19.38 -13.53
N SER A 195 -0.70 -19.92 -13.74
CA SER A 195 0.46 -19.75 -12.83
C SER A 195 1.22 -18.43 -13.00
N GLN A 196 0.88 -17.62 -14.01
CA GLN A 196 1.63 -16.41 -14.38
C GLN A 196 1.03 -15.15 -13.75
N LYS A 197 1.82 -14.45 -12.92
CA LYS A 197 1.43 -13.17 -12.30
C LYS A 197 1.64 -12.01 -13.27
N VAL A 198 0.67 -11.10 -13.32
CA VAL A 198 0.82 -9.79 -13.97
C VAL A 198 1.61 -8.88 -13.04
N LYS A 199 2.71 -8.31 -13.53
CA LYS A 199 3.55 -7.40 -12.72
C LYS A 199 2.86 -6.05 -12.55
N ALA A 200 2.74 -5.58 -11.32
CA ALA A 200 2.23 -4.27 -10.94
C ALA A 200 0.95 -3.87 -11.70
N PRO A 201 -0.16 -4.65 -11.58
CA PRO A 201 -1.38 -4.31 -12.28
C PRO A 201 -1.90 -2.96 -11.77
N ARG A 202 -2.18 -2.06 -12.72
CA ARG A 202 -2.79 -0.76 -12.41
C ARG A 202 -4.25 -0.94 -12.04
N TYR A 203 -4.87 0.12 -11.52
CA TYR A 203 -6.30 0.16 -11.28
C TYR A 203 -7.10 0.23 -12.59
N VAL A 204 -8.39 -0.10 -12.48
CA VAL A 204 -9.39 0.17 -13.54
C VAL A 204 -10.37 1.20 -13.02
N ALA A 205 -10.55 2.27 -13.78
CA ALA A 205 -11.49 3.34 -13.44
C ALA A 205 -12.95 2.86 -13.49
N PRO A 206 -13.87 3.54 -12.78
CA PRO A 206 -15.30 3.30 -12.89
C PRO A 206 -15.76 3.37 -14.35
N PHE A 207 -16.56 2.39 -14.77
CA PHE A 207 -17.11 2.24 -16.12
C PHE A 207 -16.05 2.23 -17.24
N GLY A 208 -14.78 2.03 -16.88
CA GLY A 208 -13.64 2.04 -17.79
C GLY A 208 -13.09 0.65 -18.13
N ASN A 209 -12.02 0.66 -18.90
CA ASN A 209 -11.28 -0.53 -19.30
C ASN A 209 -9.79 -0.35 -18.98
N ALA A 210 -9.07 -1.47 -18.79
CA ALA A 210 -7.63 -1.47 -18.74
C ALA A 210 -7.07 -2.68 -19.50
N GLN A 211 -5.82 -2.55 -19.94
CA GLN A 211 -5.13 -3.62 -20.68
C GLN A 211 -3.81 -3.96 -19.97
N TYR A 212 -3.51 -5.24 -19.95
CA TYR A 212 -2.28 -5.80 -19.36
C TYR A 212 -1.60 -6.71 -20.37
N THR A 213 -0.29 -6.58 -20.48
CA THR A 213 0.51 -7.49 -21.30
C THR A 213 0.86 -8.73 -20.49
N LEU A 214 0.45 -9.89 -20.99
CA LEU A 214 0.72 -11.17 -20.37
C LEU A 214 2.09 -11.73 -20.79
N PRO A 215 2.76 -12.49 -19.90
CA PRO A 215 3.87 -13.35 -20.29
C PRO A 215 3.47 -14.32 -21.39
N ALA A 216 4.42 -14.77 -22.21
CA ALA A 216 4.14 -15.64 -23.36
C ALA A 216 3.49 -16.98 -22.97
N ALA A 217 3.86 -17.54 -21.80
CA ALA A 217 3.36 -18.81 -21.28
C ALA A 217 2.05 -18.69 -20.45
N ALA A 218 1.45 -17.50 -20.36
CA ALA A 218 0.24 -17.33 -19.58
C ALA A 218 -0.94 -18.03 -20.26
N SER A 219 -1.60 -18.94 -19.54
CA SER A 219 -2.80 -19.64 -19.99
C SER A 219 -3.61 -20.13 -18.79
N GLY A 220 -4.92 -20.31 -18.96
CA GLY A 220 -5.82 -20.82 -17.92
C GLY A 220 -6.64 -19.73 -17.25
N THR A 221 -7.17 -20.04 -16.09
CA THR A 221 -8.08 -19.21 -15.30
C THR A 221 -7.45 -17.86 -14.92
N ILE A 222 -8.21 -16.79 -15.07
CA ILE A 222 -7.87 -15.45 -14.61
C ILE A 222 -8.27 -15.38 -13.14
N VAL A 223 -7.34 -14.97 -12.30
CA VAL A 223 -7.53 -14.85 -10.85
C VAL A 223 -7.10 -13.45 -10.41
N TRP A 224 -7.95 -12.76 -9.67
CA TRP A 224 -7.65 -11.43 -9.16
C TRP A 224 -8.17 -11.22 -7.75
N SER A 225 -7.55 -10.29 -7.05
CA SER A 225 -8.07 -9.68 -5.84
C SER A 225 -7.84 -8.18 -5.90
N ILE A 226 -8.70 -7.41 -5.23
CA ILE A 226 -8.55 -5.96 -5.15
C ILE A 226 -8.10 -5.54 -3.76
N ILE A 227 -7.52 -4.35 -3.68
CA ILE A 227 -7.15 -3.73 -2.41
C ILE A 227 -8.40 -3.04 -1.87
N ASN A 228 -8.81 -3.40 -0.65
CA ASN A 228 -9.96 -2.82 0.03
C ASN A 228 -9.69 -1.40 0.56
N ASP A 229 -10.69 -0.76 1.14
CA ASP A 229 -10.60 0.61 1.66
C ASP A 229 -9.55 0.80 2.77
N PHE A 230 -9.23 -0.26 3.49
CA PHE A 230 -8.21 -0.26 4.55
C PHE A 230 -6.79 -0.57 4.05
N GLY A 231 -6.63 -0.85 2.75
CA GLY A 231 -5.34 -1.20 2.16
C GLY A 231 -4.98 -2.68 2.23
N GLY A 232 -5.85 -3.51 2.77
CA GLY A 232 -5.70 -4.97 2.79
C GLY A 232 -6.12 -5.62 1.47
N THR A 233 -5.72 -6.87 1.25
CA THR A 233 -6.16 -7.68 0.11
C THR A 233 -7.55 -8.22 0.36
N GLY A 234 -8.46 -7.95 -0.56
CA GLY A 234 -9.83 -8.47 -0.55
C GLY A 234 -9.93 -9.93 -0.99
N PRO A 235 -11.16 -10.45 -1.10
CA PRO A 235 -11.41 -11.82 -1.57
C PRO A 235 -10.81 -12.09 -2.96
N GLU A 236 -10.52 -13.34 -3.21
CA GLU A 236 -10.07 -13.83 -4.52
C GLU A 236 -11.28 -14.11 -5.42
N HIS A 237 -11.23 -13.60 -6.64
CA HIS A 237 -12.22 -13.82 -7.70
C HIS A 237 -11.58 -14.57 -8.87
N LYS A 238 -12.40 -15.33 -9.62
CA LYS A 238 -11.94 -16.18 -10.72
C LYS A 238 -12.88 -16.08 -11.91
N GLN A 239 -12.29 -16.07 -13.09
CA GLN A 239 -13.02 -16.23 -14.35
C GLN A 239 -12.23 -17.18 -15.25
N THR A 240 -12.92 -18.19 -15.76
CA THR A 240 -12.37 -19.03 -16.84
C THR A 240 -12.57 -18.31 -18.17
N PRO A 241 -11.53 -18.25 -19.03
CA PRO A 241 -11.60 -17.60 -20.35
C PRO A 241 -12.66 -18.19 -21.24
#